data_94cac81b2d28872e5759f9a2d9310e36
#
_entry.id   94cac81b2d28872e5759f9a2d9310e36
#
_cell.length_a   1.000
_cell.length_b   1.000
_cell.length_c   1.000
_cell.angle_alpha   90.00
_cell.angle_beta   90.00
_cell.angle_gamma   90.00
#
_symmetry.space_group_name_H-M   'P 1'
#
loop_
_entity.id
_entity.type
_entity.pdbx_description
1 polymer ?
#
loop_
_entity_poly.entity_id
_entity_poly.type
_entity_poly.pdbx_seq_one_letter_code
_entity_poly.pdbx_strand_id
1 'polypeptide(L)'
;MNDENRKDSLEEFEDDVTEYIGKDENSKSLILPQQARPRRMYVLPVSNRPFFPAQVQPVVVNQNPWQETLKRVGETEHKVLGICFVEDPESETGIPASDDLETMGCAVKVHHAQSEGGKVQFIAQGMQRFKIVQWLRRRPPYLVEVEYPEEPEEPADELKAYTLAIISAIKELLRTNPLYGEEVKQYLSRFGPEDSSPLADFGASMPSAPGREL
;
A
#
# COMPACT_ATOMS: atom_id res chain seq x y z
N MET A 1 31.35 2.27 -14.37
CA MET A 1 30.66 3.55 -14.12
C MET A 1 29.18 3.19 -14.09
N ASN A 2 28.59 2.93 -12.88
CA ASN A 2 27.14 2.90 -12.69
C ASN A 2 26.63 2.25 -11.39
N ASP A 3 27.50 1.68 -10.54
CA ASP A 3 27.02 1.10 -9.27
C ASP A 3 26.99 2.11 -8.10
N GLU A 4 27.83 3.13 -8.12
CA GLU A 4 27.84 4.18 -7.09
C GLU A 4 26.62 5.09 -7.21
N ASN A 5 26.20 5.44 -8.44
CA ASN A 5 25.03 6.31 -8.67
C ASN A 5 23.70 5.63 -8.32
N ARG A 6 23.68 4.30 -8.20
CA ARG A 6 22.49 3.52 -7.82
C ARG A 6 22.35 3.39 -6.30
N LYS A 7 23.47 3.42 -5.58
CA LYS A 7 23.49 3.44 -4.12
C LYS A 7 23.06 4.81 -3.59
N ASP A 8 23.60 5.88 -4.13
CA ASP A 8 23.25 7.25 -3.72
C ASP A 8 21.76 7.53 -3.92
N SER A 9 21.15 7.06 -5.02
CA SER A 9 19.71 7.26 -5.25
C SER A 9 18.83 6.42 -4.35
N LEU A 10 19.28 5.28 -3.85
CA LEU A 10 18.54 4.46 -2.88
C LEU A 10 18.68 5.00 -1.46
N GLU A 11 19.84 5.51 -1.08
CA GLU A 11 20.07 6.15 0.22
C GLU A 11 19.33 7.48 0.32
N GLU A 12 19.29 8.28 -0.74
CA GLU A 12 18.50 9.51 -0.80
C GLU A 12 16.97 9.23 -0.75
N PHE A 13 16.53 8.06 -1.26
CA PHE A 13 15.15 7.59 -1.18
C PHE A 13 14.78 7.09 0.21
N GLU A 14 15.68 6.41 0.91
CA GLU A 14 15.47 5.93 2.28
C GLU A 14 15.41 7.11 3.27
N ASP A 15 16.24 8.12 3.10
CA ASP A 15 16.24 9.33 3.93
C ASP A 15 14.95 10.14 3.73
N ASP A 16 14.44 10.26 2.50
CA ASP A 16 13.19 10.98 2.20
C ASP A 16 11.96 10.25 2.79
N VAL A 17 11.93 8.92 2.75
CA VAL A 17 10.87 8.11 3.36
C VAL A 17 10.91 8.24 4.89
N THR A 18 12.09 8.28 5.48
CA THR A 18 12.28 8.42 6.93
C THR A 18 11.86 9.80 7.43
N GLU A 19 12.10 10.85 6.65
CA GLU A 19 11.69 12.22 6.98
C GLU A 19 10.15 12.37 6.99
N TYR A 20 9.44 11.65 6.11
CA TYR A 20 7.97 11.66 6.06
C TYR A 20 7.33 10.89 7.22
N ILE A 21 7.97 9.84 7.72
CA ILE A 21 7.48 9.06 8.87
C ILE A 21 7.76 9.79 10.19
N GLY A 22 8.76 10.65 10.25
CA GLY A 22 9.27 11.25 11.49
C GLY A 22 8.67 12.60 11.90
N LYS A 23 7.99 13.33 11.01
CA LYS A 23 7.63 14.75 11.27
C LYS A 23 6.21 15.02 11.77
N ASP A 24 5.32 14.03 11.83
CA ASP A 24 3.98 14.25 12.37
C ASP A 24 3.86 13.76 13.82
N GLU A 25 4.29 14.58 14.78
CA GLU A 25 4.10 14.34 16.22
C GLU A 25 2.61 14.28 16.65
N ASN A 26 1.67 14.42 15.73
CA ASN A 26 0.24 14.44 16.01
C ASN A 26 -0.55 13.31 15.32
N SER A 27 0.13 12.36 14.67
CA SER A 27 -0.54 11.24 13.99
C SER A 27 -0.81 10.06 14.93
N LYS A 28 -1.77 10.22 15.83
CA LYS A 28 -2.46 9.08 16.48
C LYS A 28 -3.33 8.28 15.50
N SER A 29 -3.26 8.60 14.21
CA SER A 29 -3.98 7.85 13.17
C SER A 29 -3.32 8.16 11.82
N LEU A 30 -2.69 7.16 11.22
CA LEU A 30 -2.37 7.11 9.78
C LEU A 30 -3.65 7.04 8.92
N ILE A 31 -4.82 7.16 9.54
CA ILE A 31 -6.11 7.23 8.88
C ILE A 31 -6.28 8.67 8.41
N LEU A 32 -6.25 8.86 7.11
CA LEU A 32 -6.68 10.12 6.52
C LEU A 32 -8.11 10.43 6.98
N PRO A 33 -8.44 11.72 7.21
CA PRO A 33 -9.80 12.13 7.54
C PRO A 33 -10.80 11.51 6.58
N GLN A 34 -12.01 11.19 7.05
CA GLN A 34 -13.08 10.61 6.23
C GLN A 34 -13.36 11.36 4.93
N GLN A 35 -12.95 12.62 4.84
CA GLN A 35 -13.02 13.48 3.65
C GLN A 35 -12.19 12.98 2.46
N ALA A 36 -11.21 12.12 2.67
CA ALA A 36 -10.33 11.59 1.62
C ALA A 36 -10.72 10.18 1.12
N ARG A 37 -11.98 9.77 1.29
CA ARG A 37 -12.53 8.48 0.81
C ARG A 37 -13.32 8.67 -0.49
N PRO A 38 -12.68 8.74 -1.66
CA PRO A 38 -13.41 8.90 -2.90
C PRO A 38 -14.22 7.65 -3.21
N ARG A 39 -15.51 7.79 -3.51
CA ARG A 39 -16.35 6.68 -3.97
C ARG A 39 -15.99 6.19 -5.35
N ARG A 40 -15.33 7.01 -6.15
CA ARG A 40 -14.84 6.68 -7.50
C ARG A 40 -13.37 6.95 -7.56
N MET A 41 -12.60 5.97 -7.99
CA MET A 41 -11.15 6.12 -8.11
C MET A 41 -10.61 5.37 -9.32
N TYR A 42 -9.47 5.84 -9.80
CA TYR A 42 -8.68 5.10 -10.76
C TYR A 42 -7.96 3.95 -10.05
N VAL A 43 -7.81 2.81 -10.74
CA VAL A 43 -7.09 1.66 -10.18
C VAL A 43 -5.92 1.26 -11.07
N LEU A 44 -4.90 0.71 -10.42
CA LEU A 44 -3.67 0.22 -11.02
C LEU A 44 -3.42 -1.21 -10.54
N PRO A 45 -3.20 -2.18 -11.46
CA PRO A 45 -2.88 -3.55 -11.08
C PRO A 45 -1.43 -3.68 -10.65
N VAL A 46 -1.18 -4.55 -9.68
CA VAL A 46 0.15 -5.00 -9.26
C VAL A 46 0.16 -6.53 -9.16
N SER A 47 1.23 -7.17 -9.62
CA SER A 47 1.31 -8.63 -9.70
C SER A 47 2.25 -9.26 -8.67
N ASN A 48 3.19 -8.51 -8.12
CA ASN A 48 4.17 -9.10 -7.21
C ASN A 48 3.55 -9.46 -5.87
N ARG A 49 2.88 -8.48 -5.25
CA ARG A 49 2.24 -8.64 -3.94
C ARG A 49 1.06 -7.68 -3.81
N PRO A 50 0.02 -8.04 -3.02
CA PRO A 50 -1.00 -7.11 -2.60
C PRO A 50 -0.38 -5.91 -1.86
N PHE A 51 -1.00 -4.76 -2.00
CA PHE A 51 -0.63 -3.57 -1.23
C PHE A 51 -1.50 -3.50 0.03
N PHE A 52 -0.89 -3.26 1.18
CA PHE A 52 -1.60 -3.17 2.46
C PHE A 52 -1.68 -1.75 2.97
N PRO A 53 -2.71 -1.40 3.77
CA PRO A 53 -2.72 -0.18 4.54
C PRO A 53 -1.46 -0.01 5.40
N ALA A 54 -1.14 1.23 5.75
CA ALA A 54 0.04 1.60 6.52
C ALA A 54 1.43 1.31 5.88
N GLN A 55 1.48 0.69 4.70
CA GLN A 55 2.72 0.58 3.94
C GLN A 55 3.04 1.90 3.23
N VAL A 56 4.32 2.25 3.23
CA VAL A 56 4.87 3.31 2.38
C VAL A 56 6.00 2.71 1.58
N GLN A 57 5.84 2.65 0.25
CA GLN A 57 6.87 2.05 -0.58
C GLN A 57 6.85 2.63 -2.00
N PRO A 58 8.01 2.62 -2.69
CA PRO A 58 8.08 3.00 -4.09
C PRO A 58 7.37 1.95 -4.97
N VAL A 59 6.58 2.43 -5.91
CA VAL A 59 5.91 1.62 -6.95
C VAL A 59 6.45 2.06 -8.29
N VAL A 60 6.92 1.08 -9.08
CA VAL A 60 7.43 1.30 -10.42
C VAL A 60 6.56 0.57 -11.42
N VAL A 61 6.04 1.30 -12.41
CA VAL A 61 5.19 0.75 -13.46
C VAL A 61 5.69 1.18 -14.83
N ASN A 62 5.33 0.45 -15.88
CA ASN A 62 5.62 0.88 -17.24
C ASN A 62 4.86 2.17 -17.55
N GLN A 63 5.52 3.09 -18.24
CA GLN A 63 4.91 4.35 -18.65
C GLN A 63 3.64 4.12 -19.46
N ASN A 64 3.67 3.22 -20.43
CA ASN A 64 2.51 2.82 -21.20
C ASN A 64 1.99 1.46 -20.67
N PRO A 65 0.72 1.34 -20.27
CA PRO A 65 -0.37 2.30 -20.41
C PRO A 65 -0.64 3.19 -19.17
N TRP A 66 0.20 3.12 -18.10
CA TRP A 66 -0.17 3.61 -16.77
C TRP A 66 0.06 5.11 -16.55
N GLN A 67 0.82 5.78 -17.41
CA GLN A 67 1.07 7.22 -17.29
C GLN A 67 -0.22 8.04 -17.29
N GLU A 68 -1.18 7.68 -18.15
CA GLU A 68 -2.46 8.40 -18.21
C GLU A 68 -3.27 8.21 -16.92
N THR A 69 -3.20 7.02 -16.31
CA THR A 69 -3.82 6.76 -14.99
C THR A 69 -3.25 7.69 -13.94
N LEU A 70 -1.92 7.75 -13.82
CA LEU A 70 -1.24 8.57 -12.82
C LEU A 70 -1.45 10.06 -13.06
N LYS A 71 -1.47 10.49 -14.33
CA LYS A 71 -1.80 11.87 -14.69
C LYS A 71 -3.19 12.26 -14.19
N ARG A 72 -4.20 11.43 -14.45
CA ARG A 72 -5.58 11.69 -13.98
C ARG A 72 -5.68 11.68 -12.47
N VAL A 73 -4.97 10.80 -11.79
CA VAL A 73 -4.88 10.80 -10.33
C VAL A 73 -4.27 12.10 -9.81
N GLY A 74 -3.20 12.58 -10.46
CA GLY A 74 -2.56 13.85 -10.11
C GLY A 74 -3.48 15.08 -10.25
N GLU A 75 -4.47 15.02 -11.15
CA GLU A 75 -5.49 16.06 -11.37
C GLU A 75 -6.63 16.00 -10.32
N THR A 76 -6.74 14.91 -9.54
CA THR A 76 -7.74 14.80 -8.47
C THR A 76 -7.29 15.56 -7.22
N GLU A 77 -8.26 16.09 -6.46
CA GLU A 77 -7.99 16.85 -5.23
C GLU A 77 -7.19 16.06 -4.20
N HIS A 78 -7.50 14.77 -4.05
CA HIS A 78 -6.91 13.93 -2.98
C HIS A 78 -5.72 13.11 -3.43
N LYS A 79 -5.45 13.01 -4.74
CA LYS A 79 -4.37 12.19 -5.33
C LYS A 79 -4.40 10.73 -4.84
N VAL A 80 -5.62 10.17 -4.73
CA VAL A 80 -5.85 8.79 -4.28
C VAL A 80 -5.98 7.88 -5.49
N LEU A 81 -5.21 6.77 -5.44
CA LEU A 81 -5.18 5.70 -6.41
C LEU A 81 -5.57 4.39 -5.72
N GLY A 82 -6.37 3.55 -6.36
CA GLY A 82 -6.58 2.17 -5.92
C GLY A 82 -5.48 1.26 -6.46
N ILE A 83 -4.88 0.43 -5.62
CA ILE A 83 -3.99 -0.65 -6.05
C ILE A 83 -4.71 -1.97 -5.84
N CYS A 84 -4.87 -2.75 -6.93
CA CYS A 84 -5.49 -4.07 -6.93
C CYS A 84 -4.46 -5.12 -7.31
N PHE A 85 -4.49 -6.26 -6.62
CA PHE A 85 -3.65 -7.40 -6.94
C PHE A 85 -4.18 -8.12 -8.18
N VAL A 86 -3.28 -8.67 -8.97
CA VAL A 86 -3.55 -9.58 -10.08
C VAL A 86 -2.56 -10.74 -10.00
N GLU A 87 -3.07 -11.97 -9.96
CA GLU A 87 -2.22 -13.15 -9.78
C GLU A 87 -1.30 -13.38 -10.99
N ASP A 88 -1.85 -13.28 -12.18
CA ASP A 88 -1.12 -13.49 -13.43
C ASP A 88 -1.39 -12.36 -14.41
N PRO A 89 -0.40 -11.49 -14.68
CA PRO A 89 -0.55 -10.43 -15.66
C PRO A 89 -0.38 -10.92 -17.12
N GLU A 90 -0.31 -12.24 -17.38
CA GLU A 90 -0.08 -12.80 -18.71
C GLU A 90 -1.24 -12.57 -19.68
N SER A 91 -1.58 -11.32 -19.91
CA SER A 91 -2.19 -10.96 -21.17
C SER A 91 -1.07 -10.75 -22.21
N GLU A 92 -1.27 -11.18 -23.45
CA GLU A 92 -0.34 -10.93 -24.58
C GLU A 92 0.05 -9.45 -24.71
N THR A 93 -0.75 -8.57 -24.13
CA THR A 93 -0.56 -7.11 -24.12
C THR A 93 0.13 -6.57 -22.86
N GLY A 94 0.36 -7.39 -21.83
CA GLY A 94 0.85 -6.93 -20.54
C GLY A 94 -0.15 -6.05 -19.76
N ILE A 95 -1.43 -6.05 -20.19
CA ILE A 95 -2.52 -5.30 -19.57
C ILE A 95 -3.55 -6.33 -19.12
N PRO A 96 -3.71 -6.59 -17.79
CA PRO A 96 -4.68 -7.56 -17.31
C PRO A 96 -6.11 -7.15 -17.64
N ALA A 97 -7.00 -8.10 -17.86
CA ALA A 97 -8.41 -7.78 -17.98
C ALA A 97 -8.98 -7.30 -16.63
N SER A 98 -10.04 -6.50 -16.65
CA SER A 98 -10.66 -6.01 -15.41
C SER A 98 -11.13 -7.13 -14.48
N ASP A 99 -11.49 -8.28 -15.06
CA ASP A 99 -12.02 -9.43 -14.33
C ASP A 99 -10.91 -10.29 -13.70
N ASP A 100 -9.64 -10.05 -14.09
CA ASP A 100 -8.46 -10.70 -13.49
C ASP A 100 -7.98 -9.97 -12.23
N LEU A 101 -8.44 -8.73 -12.01
CA LEU A 101 -8.07 -7.96 -10.83
C LEU A 101 -8.91 -8.40 -9.63
N GLU A 102 -8.22 -8.57 -8.49
CA GLU A 102 -8.91 -8.80 -7.23
C GLU A 102 -9.87 -7.67 -6.90
N THR A 103 -11.05 -8.03 -6.37
CA THR A 103 -12.09 -7.06 -6.02
C THR A 103 -11.76 -6.25 -4.78
N MET A 104 -10.91 -6.80 -3.91
CA MET A 104 -10.34 -6.09 -2.77
C MET A 104 -9.01 -5.45 -3.15
N GLY A 105 -8.85 -4.19 -2.79
CA GLY A 105 -7.63 -3.44 -3.03
C GLY A 105 -7.29 -2.50 -1.89
N CYS A 106 -6.17 -1.80 -2.02
CA CYS A 106 -5.74 -0.76 -1.09
C CYS A 106 -5.79 0.61 -1.77
N ALA A 107 -6.51 1.55 -1.16
CA ALA A 107 -6.45 2.95 -1.54
C ALA A 107 -5.12 3.53 -1.04
N VAL A 108 -4.36 4.16 -1.94
CA VAL A 108 -3.07 4.74 -1.62
C VAL A 108 -3.04 6.22 -2.00
N LYS A 109 -2.35 7.01 -1.21
CA LYS A 109 -1.98 8.38 -1.59
C LYS A 109 -0.72 8.33 -2.44
N VAL A 110 -0.74 9.03 -3.57
CA VAL A 110 0.38 9.11 -4.51
C VAL A 110 1.22 10.33 -4.19
N HIS A 111 2.51 10.11 -3.96
CA HIS A 111 3.52 11.15 -3.74
C HIS A 111 4.62 11.04 -4.80
N HIS A 112 5.27 12.16 -5.13
CA HIS A 112 6.50 12.22 -5.92
C HIS A 112 6.53 11.34 -7.19
N ALA A 113 5.50 11.47 -8.06
CA ALA A 113 5.50 10.74 -9.32
C ALA A 113 6.51 11.32 -10.32
N GLN A 114 7.42 10.48 -10.81
CA GLN A 114 8.44 10.83 -11.79
C GLN A 114 8.42 9.85 -12.96
N SER A 115 8.71 10.33 -14.16
CA SER A 115 8.80 9.50 -15.37
C SER A 115 10.22 9.50 -15.89
N GLU A 116 10.85 8.33 -15.95
CA GLU A 116 12.20 8.15 -16.46
C GLU A 116 12.35 6.80 -17.17
N GLY A 117 13.06 6.78 -18.29
CA GLY A 117 13.43 5.55 -19.00
C GLY A 117 12.23 4.67 -19.43
N GLY A 118 11.07 5.25 -19.75
CA GLY A 118 9.87 4.50 -20.13
C GLY A 118 9.12 3.88 -18.94
N LYS A 119 9.48 4.23 -17.72
CA LYS A 119 8.82 3.83 -16.48
C LYS A 119 8.31 5.06 -15.74
N VAL A 120 7.31 4.87 -14.91
CA VAL A 120 6.84 5.86 -13.94
C VAL A 120 7.05 5.28 -12.56
N GLN A 121 7.72 6.03 -11.72
CA GLN A 121 7.98 5.71 -10.32
C GLN A 121 7.25 6.71 -9.43
N PHE A 122 6.63 6.25 -8.36
CA PHE A 122 5.99 7.09 -7.36
C PHE A 122 6.04 6.42 -5.99
N ILE A 123 5.92 7.23 -4.93
CA ILE A 123 5.76 6.70 -3.57
C ILE A 123 4.27 6.50 -3.32
N ALA A 124 3.88 5.29 -2.96
CA ALA A 124 2.53 4.93 -2.57
C ALA A 124 2.45 4.79 -1.05
N GLN A 125 1.56 5.57 -0.43
CA GLN A 125 1.22 5.48 0.99
C GLN A 125 -0.14 4.80 1.13
N GLY A 126 -0.16 3.59 1.68
CA GLY A 126 -1.38 2.83 1.94
C GLY A 126 -2.25 3.51 2.99
N MET A 127 -3.52 3.64 2.67
CA MET A 127 -4.49 4.34 3.51
C MET A 127 -5.47 3.36 4.13
N GLN A 128 -6.23 2.66 3.29
CA GLN A 128 -7.25 1.72 3.75
C GLN A 128 -7.67 0.77 2.63
N ARG A 129 -8.25 -0.36 3.00
CA ARG A 129 -8.84 -1.31 2.06
C ARG A 129 -10.11 -0.75 1.44
N PHE A 130 -10.35 -1.12 0.20
CA PHE A 130 -11.61 -0.88 -0.50
C PHE A 130 -12.06 -2.14 -1.22
N LYS A 131 -13.36 -2.19 -1.52
CA LYS A 131 -13.96 -3.22 -2.36
C LYS A 131 -14.55 -2.59 -3.61
N ILE A 132 -14.24 -3.16 -4.77
CA ILE A 132 -14.86 -2.74 -6.03
C ILE A 132 -16.31 -3.16 -6.05
N VAL A 133 -17.22 -2.19 -6.18
CA VAL A 133 -18.66 -2.42 -6.32
C VAL A 133 -19.05 -2.49 -7.78
N GLN A 134 -18.47 -1.57 -8.58
CA GLN A 134 -18.81 -1.46 -9.98
C GLN A 134 -17.62 -0.98 -10.81
N TRP A 135 -17.43 -1.58 -11.98
CA TRP A 135 -16.52 -1.10 -12.99
C TRP A 135 -17.19 -0.02 -13.85
N LEU A 136 -16.66 1.20 -13.80
CA LEU A 136 -17.11 2.31 -14.64
C LEU A 136 -16.34 2.35 -15.97
N ARG A 137 -15.09 1.89 -15.95
CA ARG A 137 -14.25 1.71 -17.16
C ARG A 137 -13.38 0.47 -16.98
N ARG A 138 -13.54 -0.49 -17.91
CA ARG A 138 -12.87 -1.80 -17.89
C ARG A 138 -11.57 -1.85 -18.71
N ARG A 139 -11.08 -0.70 -19.18
CA ARG A 139 -9.80 -0.55 -19.91
C ARG A 139 -9.02 0.60 -19.30
N PRO A 140 -7.68 0.55 -19.34
CA PRO A 140 -6.86 1.65 -18.84
C PRO A 140 -7.19 3.01 -19.46
N PRO A 141 -7.24 4.07 -18.68
CA PRO A 141 -7.20 4.12 -17.21
C PRO A 141 -8.43 3.47 -16.59
N TYR A 142 -8.25 2.40 -15.81
CA TYR A 142 -9.36 1.74 -15.13
C TYR A 142 -10.05 2.70 -14.16
N LEU A 143 -11.38 2.66 -14.11
CA LEU A 143 -12.16 3.49 -13.19
C LEU A 143 -13.22 2.62 -12.52
N VAL A 144 -13.30 2.71 -11.21
CA VAL A 144 -14.21 1.90 -10.40
C VAL A 144 -15.03 2.77 -9.45
N GLU A 145 -16.19 2.27 -9.08
CA GLU A 145 -16.92 2.69 -7.89
C GLU A 145 -16.63 1.71 -6.77
N VAL A 146 -16.35 2.24 -5.58
CA VAL A 146 -15.87 1.47 -4.45
C VAL A 146 -16.66 1.74 -3.18
N GLU A 147 -16.64 0.75 -2.30
CA GLU A 147 -17.04 0.88 -0.89
C GLU A 147 -15.84 0.60 0.00
N TYR A 148 -15.86 1.17 1.20
CA TYR A 148 -14.85 0.97 2.22
C TYR A 148 -15.44 0.06 3.28
N PRO A 149 -14.92 -1.17 3.43
CA PRO A 149 -15.41 -2.09 4.47
C PRO A 149 -15.27 -1.45 5.84
N GLU A 150 -16.32 -1.56 6.63
CA GLU A 150 -16.29 -1.21 8.05
C GLU A 150 -15.59 -2.33 8.82
N GLU A 151 -14.89 -1.96 9.88
CA GLU A 151 -14.31 -2.96 10.77
C GLU A 151 -15.43 -3.66 11.54
N PRO A 152 -15.43 -5.01 11.60
CA PRO A 152 -16.44 -5.73 12.36
C PRO A 152 -16.35 -5.36 13.85
N GLU A 153 -17.51 -5.18 14.49
CA GLU A 153 -17.60 -5.02 15.94
C GLU A 153 -17.41 -6.40 16.60
N GLU A 154 -16.16 -6.77 16.84
CA GLU A 154 -15.82 -8.01 17.55
C GLU A 154 -15.78 -7.80 19.07
N PRO A 155 -15.93 -8.88 19.88
CA PRO A 155 -15.76 -8.81 21.33
C PRO A 155 -14.38 -8.25 21.69
N ALA A 156 -14.36 -7.10 22.32
CA ALA A 156 -13.14 -6.32 22.56
C ALA A 156 -12.02 -7.11 23.25
N ASP A 157 -12.35 -8.03 24.17
CA ASP A 157 -11.36 -8.77 24.95
C ASP A 157 -10.65 -9.87 24.12
N GLU A 158 -11.39 -10.56 23.24
CA GLU A 158 -10.80 -11.58 22.36
C GLU A 158 -9.88 -10.94 21.33
N LEU A 159 -10.33 -9.86 20.71
CA LEU A 159 -9.54 -9.11 19.74
C LEU A 159 -8.25 -8.55 20.35
N LYS A 160 -8.31 -8.03 21.59
CA LYS A 160 -7.13 -7.60 22.34
C LYS A 160 -6.14 -8.73 22.58
N ALA A 161 -6.63 -9.93 22.91
CA ALA A 161 -5.76 -11.09 23.14
C ALA A 161 -5.02 -11.47 21.83
N TYR A 162 -5.70 -11.48 20.69
CA TYR A 162 -5.07 -11.73 19.37
C TYR A 162 -4.07 -10.63 19.03
N THR A 163 -4.41 -9.38 19.25
CA THR A 163 -3.50 -8.24 19.02
C THR A 163 -2.20 -8.38 19.81
N LEU A 164 -2.29 -8.71 21.10
CA LEU A 164 -1.12 -8.94 21.94
C LEU A 164 -0.30 -10.16 21.48
N ALA A 165 -0.95 -11.22 21.01
CA ALA A 165 -0.28 -12.39 20.47
C ALA A 165 0.50 -12.06 19.19
N ILE A 166 -0.08 -11.28 18.28
CA ILE A 166 0.57 -10.81 17.05
C ILE A 166 1.78 -9.93 17.38
N ILE A 167 1.62 -8.95 18.29
CA ILE A 167 2.74 -8.09 18.75
C ILE A 167 3.87 -8.95 19.30
N SER A 168 3.55 -9.97 20.09
CA SER A 168 4.56 -10.86 20.67
C SER A 168 5.28 -11.69 19.62
N ALA A 169 4.54 -12.24 18.64
CA ALA A 169 5.11 -13.00 17.54
C ALA A 169 6.04 -12.15 16.65
N ILE A 170 5.62 -10.92 16.33
CA ILE A 170 6.47 -10.00 15.56
C ILE A 170 7.74 -9.63 16.34
N LYS A 171 7.64 -9.35 17.65
CA LYS A 171 8.80 -9.10 18.51
C LYS A 171 9.77 -10.27 18.55
N GLU A 172 9.27 -11.51 18.51
CA GLU A 172 10.11 -12.70 18.47
C GLU A 172 10.83 -12.84 17.12
N LEU A 173 10.13 -12.59 16.01
CA LEU A 173 10.74 -12.54 14.67
C LEU A 173 11.86 -11.50 14.59
N LEU A 174 11.68 -10.33 15.19
CA LEU A 174 12.71 -9.27 15.23
C LEU A 174 13.96 -9.68 16.02
N ARG A 175 13.83 -10.53 17.02
CA ARG A 175 14.97 -11.04 17.78
C ARG A 175 15.81 -12.02 16.97
N THR A 176 15.18 -12.78 16.07
CA THR A 176 15.86 -13.77 15.22
C THR A 176 16.43 -13.19 13.94
N ASN A 177 15.93 -12.03 13.50
CA ASN A 177 16.39 -11.38 12.28
C ASN A 177 16.79 -9.91 12.53
N PRO A 178 18.09 -9.62 12.73
CA PRO A 178 18.59 -8.27 13.02
C PRO A 178 18.40 -7.27 11.87
N LEU A 179 18.10 -7.74 10.65
CA LEU A 179 17.86 -6.86 9.49
C LEU A 179 16.59 -6.02 9.62
N TYR A 180 15.62 -6.46 10.43
CA TYR A 180 14.45 -5.67 10.77
C TYR A 180 14.71 -4.81 12.02
N GLY A 181 15.57 -3.81 11.87
CA GLY A 181 16.15 -3.03 12.95
C GLY A 181 15.20 -2.25 13.87
N GLU A 182 15.73 -1.19 14.46
CA GLU A 182 15.03 -0.29 15.39
C GLU A 182 13.77 0.34 14.81
N GLU A 183 13.69 0.52 13.49
CA GLU A 183 12.54 1.10 12.78
C GLU A 183 11.26 0.29 12.98
N VAL A 184 11.32 -1.04 12.80
CA VAL A 184 10.17 -1.92 13.05
C VAL A 184 9.79 -1.96 14.52
N LYS A 185 10.77 -1.91 15.43
CA LYS A 185 10.49 -1.80 16.87
C LYS A 185 9.80 -0.48 17.20
N GLN A 186 10.27 0.63 16.63
CA GLN A 186 9.66 1.93 16.80
C GLN A 186 8.26 1.97 16.20
N TYR A 187 8.05 1.35 15.05
CA TYR A 187 6.73 1.21 14.43
C TYR A 187 5.78 0.42 15.33
N LEU A 188 6.21 -0.76 15.82
CA LEU A 188 5.41 -1.59 16.72
C LEU A 188 5.10 -0.91 18.07
N SER A 189 5.95 -0.01 18.53
CA SER A 189 5.71 0.72 19.79
C SER A 189 4.54 1.71 19.69
N ARG A 190 4.09 2.02 18.47
CA ARG A 190 2.95 2.91 18.21
C ARG A 190 1.60 2.20 18.33
N PHE A 191 1.58 0.86 18.24
CA PHE A 191 0.35 0.08 18.33
C PHE A 191 0.05 -0.37 19.75
N GLY A 192 -1.18 -0.15 20.15
CA GLY A 192 -1.76 -0.67 21.38
C GLY A 192 -2.63 -1.91 21.14
N PRO A 193 -3.21 -2.47 22.21
CA PRO A 193 -4.15 -3.59 22.13
C PRO A 193 -5.42 -3.31 21.32
N GLU A 194 -5.72 -2.04 21.10
CA GLU A 194 -6.91 -1.56 20.37
C GLU A 194 -6.66 -1.44 18.85
N ASP A 195 -5.40 -1.51 18.39
CA ASP A 195 -5.00 -1.28 17.01
C ASP A 195 -4.88 -2.59 16.22
N SER A 196 -5.89 -3.47 16.32
CA SER A 196 -5.87 -4.82 15.75
C SER A 196 -5.77 -4.82 14.22
N SER A 197 -6.55 -4.00 13.53
CA SER A 197 -6.59 -3.97 12.06
C SER A 197 -5.31 -3.43 11.45
N PRO A 198 -4.75 -2.27 11.86
CA PRO A 198 -3.45 -1.80 11.37
C PRO A 198 -2.30 -2.77 11.67
N LEU A 199 -2.36 -3.46 12.82
CA LEU A 199 -1.34 -4.44 13.18
C LEU A 199 -1.42 -5.70 12.33
N ALA A 200 -2.64 -6.18 12.01
CA ALA A 200 -2.84 -7.30 11.11
C ALA A 200 -2.33 -6.99 9.70
N ASP A 201 -2.63 -5.80 9.18
CA ASP A 201 -2.12 -5.32 7.89
C ASP A 201 -0.59 -5.29 7.86
N PHE A 202 0.01 -4.77 8.93
CA PHE A 202 1.47 -4.75 9.07
C PHE A 202 2.04 -6.17 9.13
N GLY A 203 1.43 -7.06 9.94
CA GLY A 203 1.84 -8.46 10.02
C GLY A 203 1.77 -9.19 8.67
N ALA A 204 0.71 -8.97 7.89
CA ALA A 204 0.55 -9.52 6.56
C ALA A 204 1.57 -8.95 5.54
N SER A 205 2.06 -7.73 5.77
CA SER A 205 3.04 -7.09 4.89
C SER A 205 4.45 -7.65 5.03
N MET A 206 4.81 -8.27 6.17
CA MET A 206 6.16 -8.73 6.49
C MET A 206 6.59 -10.06 5.82
N PRO A 207 5.74 -11.11 5.71
CA PRO A 207 6.15 -12.39 5.18
C PRO A 207 6.56 -12.31 3.71
N SER A 208 7.49 -13.15 3.29
CA SER A 208 7.87 -13.34 1.87
C SER A 208 6.92 -14.29 1.14
N ALA A 209 5.69 -14.45 1.62
CA ALA A 209 4.69 -15.31 1.01
C ALA A 209 4.29 -14.83 -0.40
N PRO A 210 3.94 -15.76 -1.31
CA PRO A 210 3.37 -15.39 -2.60
C PRO A 210 2.11 -14.52 -2.44
N GLY A 211 1.91 -13.58 -3.36
CA GLY A 211 0.81 -12.60 -3.26
C GLY A 211 -0.58 -13.24 -3.11
N ARG A 212 -0.78 -14.46 -3.63
CA ARG A 212 -2.06 -15.18 -3.52
C ARG A 212 -2.31 -15.82 -2.15
N GLU A 213 -1.29 -15.91 -1.30
CA GLU A 213 -1.41 -16.43 0.08
C GLU A 213 -1.62 -15.30 1.11
N LEU A 214 -1.56 -14.05 0.68
CA LEU A 214 -1.72 -12.84 1.46
C LEU A 214 -3.09 -12.20 1.23
#